data_351ea95c604d67414d9df565eb9585f9
#
_entry.id   351ea95c604d67414d9df565eb9585f9
#
_cell.length_a   1.000
_cell.length_b   1.000
_cell.length_c   1.000
_cell.angle_alpha   90.00
_cell.angle_beta   90.00
_cell.angle_gamma   90.00
#
_symmetry.space_group_name_H-M   'P 1'
#
loop_
_entity.id
_entity.type
_entity.pdbx_description
1 polymer ?
#
loop_
_entity_poly.entity_id
_entity_poly.type
_entity_poly.pdbx_seq_one_letter_code
_entity_poly.pdbx_strand_id
1 'polypeptide(L)'
;LKDNGFKLSGWSQWGYINGPDGSFNGNGPFLNQQEWGGFNAYQQYLFLEKVADGSNGLGWGMRFDGYYGMDGNDGQSFGNINRGYWDYQDAFDHGAYEFALPQAYAELAYDKWSVKLGHFYTLVGYEVVPSTGNFFFTRQLNFWNSEPFTHTGALATYKASDKVSVSGGWVAGWDTGFYQYDGGSAFLGGATVKLTDSTDFIYSVVAGNFGWRGEGAVNCFIISQKWTEKFTTAHQFDVLGTNLTQADGTPASFRDPNSLTPRDSTGLINYAFYQLTDKVKVGTRYEWYKADSTSYNTLTGGLNIKPYDWLLVRPEVRGMWSPGNQDIYSGAAGYSDKLFNQTLFAIDATILF
;
A
#
# COMPACT_ATOMS: atom_id res chain seq x y z
N LEU A 1 -4.04 -10.00 28.68
CA LEU A 1 -3.88 -8.98 27.65
C LEU A 1 -5.11 -8.09 27.56
N LYS A 2 -6.30 -8.65 27.38
CA LYS A 2 -7.57 -7.88 27.25
C LYS A 2 -7.84 -6.96 28.47
N ASP A 3 -7.59 -7.41 29.66
CA ASP A 3 -7.82 -6.64 30.88
C ASP A 3 -6.94 -5.38 30.99
N ASN A 4 -5.84 -5.36 30.26
CA ASN A 4 -4.90 -4.21 30.16
C ASN A 4 -5.07 -3.41 28.84
N GLY A 5 -6.15 -3.64 28.10
CA GLY A 5 -6.45 -2.94 26.85
C GLY A 5 -5.62 -3.37 25.64
N PHE A 6 -4.92 -4.52 25.70
CA PHE A 6 -4.19 -5.06 24.56
C PHE A 6 -5.05 -5.99 23.71
N LYS A 7 -4.91 -5.86 22.40
CA LYS A 7 -5.49 -6.73 21.38
C LYS A 7 -4.37 -7.46 20.65
N LEU A 8 -4.41 -8.80 20.62
CA LEU A 8 -3.61 -9.63 19.73
C LEU A 8 -4.56 -10.24 18.70
N SER A 9 -4.25 -10.08 17.42
CA SER A 9 -5.10 -10.55 16.31
C SER A 9 -4.26 -10.65 15.03
N GLY A 10 -4.84 -11.23 13.97
CA GLY A 10 -4.14 -11.41 12.72
C GLY A 10 -4.99 -12.04 11.64
N TRP A 11 -4.32 -12.44 10.57
CA TRP A 11 -4.95 -13.20 9.49
C TRP A 11 -3.93 -14.07 8.77
N SER A 12 -4.45 -15.09 8.08
CA SER A 12 -3.69 -15.95 7.20
C SER A 12 -4.31 -15.84 5.80
N GLN A 13 -3.56 -15.29 4.83
CA GLN A 13 -4.00 -15.08 3.46
C GLN A 13 -3.29 -16.05 2.51
N TRP A 14 -4.09 -16.75 1.69
CA TRP A 14 -3.65 -17.67 0.67
C TRP A 14 -4.32 -17.29 -0.65
N GLY A 15 -3.58 -17.29 -1.74
CA GLY A 15 -4.12 -16.85 -3.01
C GLY A 15 -3.53 -17.59 -4.20
N TYR A 16 -4.26 -17.52 -5.31
CA TYR A 16 -3.85 -18.00 -6.62
C TYR A 16 -3.96 -16.88 -7.63
N ILE A 17 -2.92 -16.70 -8.43
CA ILE A 17 -2.93 -15.82 -9.59
C ILE A 17 -2.49 -16.67 -10.78
N ASN A 18 -3.27 -16.67 -11.87
CA ASN A 18 -2.78 -17.23 -13.11
C ASN A 18 -1.73 -16.29 -13.67
N GLY A 19 -0.46 -16.61 -13.46
CA GLY A 19 0.66 -15.94 -14.10
C GLY A 19 1.03 -16.70 -15.36
N PRO A 20 0.37 -16.48 -16.54
CA PRO A 20 0.88 -17.07 -17.76
C PRO A 20 2.30 -16.53 -17.99
N ASP A 21 3.18 -17.36 -18.56
CA ASP A 21 4.55 -16.97 -18.87
C ASP A 21 4.57 -15.58 -19.53
N GLY A 22 5.38 -14.69 -19.00
CA GLY A 22 5.47 -13.34 -19.49
C GLY A 22 4.42 -12.35 -18.96
N SER A 23 3.60 -12.68 -17.95
CA SER A 23 2.61 -11.74 -17.44
C SER A 23 3.08 -10.92 -16.23
N PHE A 24 2.67 -9.66 -16.20
CA PHE A 24 2.74 -8.82 -15.02
C PHE A 24 1.52 -9.14 -14.15
N ASN A 25 1.71 -9.78 -13.01
CA ASN A 25 0.60 -10.30 -12.21
C ASN A 25 -0.12 -9.25 -11.33
N GLY A 26 0.46 -8.06 -11.19
CA GLY A 26 -0.16 -6.95 -10.47
C GLY A 26 -0.16 -7.05 -8.96
N ASN A 27 0.58 -8.00 -8.38
CA ASN A 27 0.74 -8.14 -6.94
C ASN A 27 2.18 -7.94 -6.49
N GLY A 28 2.82 -6.95 -7.05
CA GLY A 28 4.17 -6.54 -6.77
C GLY A 28 4.99 -6.37 -8.04
N PRO A 29 5.88 -5.41 -8.05
CA PRO A 29 6.77 -5.15 -9.18
C PRO A 29 7.98 -6.07 -9.20
N PHE A 30 8.29 -6.73 -8.07
CA PHE A 30 9.55 -7.46 -7.94
C PHE A 30 9.53 -8.82 -8.62
N LEU A 31 10.68 -9.22 -9.10
CA LEU A 31 10.94 -10.43 -9.88
C LEU A 31 10.31 -11.68 -9.27
N ASN A 32 10.45 -11.83 -7.98
CA ASN A 32 10.01 -13.04 -7.29
C ASN A 32 8.50 -13.27 -7.39
N GLN A 33 7.69 -12.24 -7.20
CA GLN A 33 6.23 -12.38 -7.26
C GLN A 33 5.72 -12.64 -8.68
N GLN A 34 6.42 -12.15 -9.68
CA GLN A 34 6.02 -12.31 -11.08
C GLN A 34 6.39 -13.67 -11.67
N GLU A 35 7.47 -14.26 -11.19
CA GLU A 35 7.91 -15.59 -11.61
C GLU A 35 7.08 -16.70 -10.97
N TRP A 36 6.40 -16.41 -9.85
CA TRP A 36 5.69 -17.39 -9.04
C TRP A 36 4.16 -17.26 -9.19
N GLY A 37 3.66 -17.32 -10.40
CA GLY A 37 2.24 -17.58 -10.63
C GLY A 37 1.83 -18.88 -9.92
N GLY A 38 0.54 -19.03 -9.63
CA GLY A 38 0.01 -20.21 -8.95
C GLY A 38 -0.46 -19.91 -7.52
N PHE A 39 -0.49 -20.93 -6.69
CA PHE A 39 -1.02 -20.86 -5.33
C PHE A 39 0.10 -20.54 -4.33
N ASN A 40 -0.05 -19.47 -3.56
CA ASN A 40 0.96 -19.00 -2.62
C ASN A 40 0.34 -18.49 -1.30
N ALA A 41 1.18 -18.41 -0.25
CA ALA A 41 0.89 -17.69 0.98
C ALA A 41 1.33 -16.22 0.82
N TYR A 42 0.40 -15.27 0.94
CA TYR A 42 0.68 -13.84 0.74
C TYR A 42 0.99 -13.11 2.04
N GLN A 43 0.06 -13.13 3.01
CA GLN A 43 0.25 -12.50 4.32
C GLN A 43 -0.13 -13.47 5.44
N GLN A 44 0.87 -13.92 6.18
CA GLN A 44 0.70 -14.57 7.48
C GLN A 44 0.94 -13.48 8.52
N TYR A 45 -0.09 -12.75 8.89
CA TYR A 45 -0.03 -11.48 9.60
C TYR A 45 -0.43 -11.60 11.06
N LEU A 46 0.38 -11.02 11.95
CA LEU A 46 0.08 -10.93 13.37
C LEU A 46 0.34 -9.50 13.87
N PHE A 47 -0.53 -9.01 14.74
CA PHE A 47 -0.32 -7.72 15.37
C PHE A 47 -0.69 -7.70 16.86
N LEU A 48 0.04 -6.88 17.61
CA LEU A 48 -0.26 -6.50 18.97
C LEU A 48 -0.55 -4.99 19.01
N GLU A 49 -1.69 -4.62 19.56
CA GLU A 49 -2.14 -3.23 19.64
C GLU A 49 -2.65 -2.88 21.04
N LYS A 50 -2.32 -1.68 21.49
CA LYS A 50 -3.01 -0.94 22.53
C LYS A 50 -3.34 0.44 22.00
N VAL A 51 -4.63 0.78 21.94
CA VAL A 51 -5.08 2.10 21.46
C VAL A 51 -4.79 3.16 22.52
N ALA A 52 -4.22 4.29 22.12
CA ALA A 52 -4.05 5.45 22.99
C ALA A 52 -5.40 6.15 23.17
N ASP A 53 -5.82 6.38 24.41
CA ASP A 53 -7.04 7.11 24.75
C ASP A 53 -6.69 8.36 25.55
N GLY A 54 -6.88 9.53 24.93
CA GLY A 54 -6.64 10.85 25.51
C GLY A 54 -7.87 11.50 26.15
N SER A 55 -9.03 10.84 26.20
CA SER A 55 -10.31 11.42 26.64
C SER A 55 -10.33 11.82 28.12
N ASN A 56 -9.53 11.14 28.95
CA ASN A 56 -9.46 11.36 30.40
C ASN A 56 -8.07 11.86 30.86
N GLY A 57 -7.35 12.59 29.99
CA GLY A 57 -6.00 13.06 30.24
C GLY A 57 -4.98 12.41 29.30
N LEU A 58 -3.72 12.35 29.72
CA LEU A 58 -2.68 11.73 28.92
C LEU A 58 -2.86 10.21 28.83
N GLY A 59 -3.16 9.72 27.63
CA GLY A 59 -3.21 8.30 27.30
C GLY A 59 -2.00 7.85 26.49
N TRP A 60 -1.70 6.55 26.54
CA TRP A 60 -0.66 5.96 25.71
C TRP A 60 -1.13 4.67 25.04
N GLY A 61 -0.57 4.40 23.89
CA GLY A 61 -0.79 3.21 23.09
C GLY A 61 0.47 2.74 22.40
N MET A 62 0.36 1.63 21.72
CA MET A 62 1.41 1.08 20.87
C MET A 62 0.83 0.16 19.80
N ARG A 63 1.57 -0.01 18.73
CA ARG A 63 1.29 -1.00 17.70
C ARG A 63 2.58 -1.70 17.28
N PHE A 64 2.52 -3.02 17.16
CA PHE A 64 3.58 -3.84 16.61
C PHE A 64 2.94 -4.86 15.67
N ASP A 65 3.36 -4.84 14.40
CA ASP A 65 2.88 -5.72 13.34
C ASP A 65 4.04 -6.45 12.71
N GLY A 66 3.82 -7.73 12.39
CA GLY A 66 4.74 -8.52 11.61
C GLY A 66 3.97 -9.45 10.67
N TYR A 67 4.52 -9.70 9.50
CA TYR A 67 3.97 -10.70 8.60
C TYR A 67 5.05 -11.40 7.78
N TYR A 68 4.70 -12.59 7.29
CA TYR A 68 5.52 -13.44 6.45
C TYR A 68 4.74 -13.89 5.22
N GLY A 69 5.38 -13.96 4.07
CA GLY A 69 4.80 -14.44 2.84
C GLY A 69 5.32 -13.71 1.60
N MET A 70 4.63 -13.89 0.48
CA MET A 70 4.98 -13.25 -0.80
C MET A 70 5.00 -11.72 -0.72
N ASP A 71 4.07 -11.13 0.04
CA ASP A 71 3.99 -9.67 0.23
C ASP A 71 5.12 -9.14 1.14
N GLY A 72 5.86 -10.02 1.83
CA GLY A 72 6.97 -9.63 2.69
C GLY A 72 8.09 -8.94 1.93
N ASN A 73 8.40 -9.42 0.74
CA ASN A 73 9.41 -8.85 -0.13
C ASN A 73 9.18 -7.36 -0.42
N ASP A 74 7.93 -7.00 -0.75
CA ASP A 74 7.56 -5.63 -1.03
C ASP A 74 7.32 -4.79 0.24
N GLY A 75 7.11 -5.45 1.37
CA GLY A 75 6.79 -4.82 2.64
C GLY A 75 7.98 -4.52 3.54
N GLN A 76 9.18 -4.99 3.20
CA GLN A 76 10.40 -4.69 3.92
C GLN A 76 10.80 -3.22 3.77
N SER A 77 11.34 -2.65 4.83
CA SER A 77 11.75 -1.25 4.86
C SER A 77 13.26 -1.11 4.69
N PHE A 78 13.68 -0.13 3.90
CA PHE A 78 15.10 0.15 3.64
C PHE A 78 15.85 0.54 4.91
N GLY A 79 17.14 0.22 4.95
CA GLY A 79 18.05 0.55 6.03
C GLY A 79 19.49 0.23 5.65
N ASN A 80 20.47 0.85 6.32
CA ASN A 80 21.88 0.67 6.06
C ASN A 80 22.46 -0.59 6.76
N ILE A 81 21.65 -1.63 6.91
CA ILE A 81 22.03 -2.92 7.49
C ILE A 81 21.54 -4.07 6.61
N ASN A 82 22.11 -5.26 6.78
CA ASN A 82 21.67 -6.53 6.20
C ASN A 82 20.98 -6.43 4.83
N ARG A 83 21.74 -6.53 3.75
CA ARG A 83 21.27 -6.46 2.37
C ARG A 83 20.47 -5.18 1.99
N GLY A 84 20.57 -4.11 2.80
CA GLY A 84 19.90 -2.84 2.53
C GLY A 84 18.49 -2.72 3.13
N TYR A 85 18.04 -3.71 3.91
CA TYR A 85 16.73 -3.68 4.59
C TYR A 85 16.89 -3.73 6.10
N TRP A 86 16.08 -2.91 6.79
CA TRP A 86 16.09 -2.81 8.24
C TRP A 86 15.55 -4.08 8.92
N ASP A 87 14.52 -4.66 8.38
CA ASP A 87 13.78 -5.81 8.92
C ASP A 87 14.11 -7.15 8.22
N TYR A 88 15.14 -7.20 7.38
CA TYR A 88 15.64 -8.42 6.77
C TYR A 88 16.06 -9.47 7.80
N GLN A 89 15.61 -10.71 7.60
CA GLN A 89 15.87 -11.83 8.51
C GLN A 89 16.38 -13.06 7.74
N ASP A 90 17.68 -13.33 7.76
CA ASP A 90 18.32 -14.47 7.08
C ASP A 90 17.63 -15.82 7.29
N ALA A 91 17.00 -16.03 8.46
CA ALA A 91 16.33 -17.28 8.79
C ALA A 91 14.95 -17.45 8.12
N PHE A 92 14.33 -16.37 7.67
CA PHE A 92 12.96 -16.35 7.13
C PHE A 92 12.90 -15.92 5.67
N ASP A 93 13.90 -15.19 5.18
CA ASP A 93 13.88 -14.63 3.83
C ASP A 93 14.42 -15.66 2.83
N HIS A 94 13.51 -16.39 2.18
CA HIS A 94 13.78 -17.51 1.28
C HIS A 94 13.05 -17.35 -0.06
N GLY A 95 13.79 -16.98 -1.10
CA GLY A 95 13.23 -16.84 -2.46
C GLY A 95 12.18 -15.74 -2.52
N ALA A 96 10.93 -16.10 -2.77
CA ALA A 96 9.83 -15.15 -2.87
C ALA A 96 9.11 -14.89 -1.52
N TYR A 97 9.46 -15.61 -0.47
CA TYR A 97 8.83 -15.53 0.85
C TYR A 97 9.77 -14.79 1.80
N GLU A 98 9.30 -13.67 2.32
CA GLU A 98 10.09 -12.81 3.19
C GLU A 98 9.27 -12.32 4.39
N PHE A 99 10.00 -11.90 5.43
CA PHE A 99 9.42 -11.37 6.66
C PHE A 99 9.51 -9.85 6.67
N ALA A 100 8.43 -9.17 7.04
CA ALA A 100 8.38 -7.72 7.17
C ALA A 100 7.82 -7.28 8.53
N LEU A 101 8.33 -6.15 9.04
CA LEU A 101 7.88 -5.47 10.26
C LEU A 101 7.30 -4.09 9.91
N PRO A 102 6.08 -4.00 9.36
CA PRO A 102 5.57 -2.76 8.81
C PRO A 102 5.14 -1.74 9.85
N GLN A 103 4.94 -2.16 11.10
CA GLN A 103 4.60 -1.23 12.18
C GLN A 103 5.30 -1.57 13.50
N ALA A 104 5.94 -0.59 14.10
CA ALA A 104 6.53 -0.63 15.43
C ALA A 104 6.56 0.79 15.98
N TYR A 105 5.48 1.25 16.64
CA TYR A 105 5.37 2.60 17.16
C TYR A 105 4.73 2.66 18.54
N ALA A 106 5.06 3.72 19.29
CA ALA A 106 4.31 4.19 20.44
C ALA A 106 3.41 5.37 20.05
N GLU A 107 2.29 5.53 20.73
CA GLU A 107 1.37 6.64 20.53
C GLU A 107 1.02 7.30 21.88
N LEU A 108 1.04 8.62 21.91
CA LEU A 108 0.55 9.44 23.01
C LEU A 108 -0.69 10.19 22.55
N ALA A 109 -1.73 10.22 23.38
CA ALA A 109 -2.96 10.96 23.09
C ALA A 109 -3.35 11.84 24.28
N TYR A 110 -3.83 13.06 23.99
CA TYR A 110 -4.35 14.00 24.97
C TYR A 110 -5.42 14.90 24.33
N ASP A 111 -6.64 14.85 24.86
CA ASP A 111 -7.80 15.55 24.30
C ASP A 111 -7.92 15.26 22.77
N LYS A 112 -7.77 16.28 21.94
CA LYS A 112 -7.88 16.20 20.47
C LYS A 112 -6.59 15.85 19.74
N TRP A 113 -5.49 15.69 20.48
CA TRP A 113 -4.19 15.41 19.92
C TRP A 113 -3.79 13.95 20.06
N SER A 114 -3.15 13.39 19.05
CA SER A 114 -2.32 12.19 19.18
C SER A 114 -0.99 12.38 18.45
N VAL A 115 0.04 11.69 18.95
CA VAL A 115 1.38 11.70 18.33
C VAL A 115 1.90 10.27 18.30
N LYS A 116 2.17 9.78 17.08
CA LYS A 116 2.87 8.52 16.83
C LYS A 116 4.36 8.75 16.73
N LEU A 117 5.15 7.87 17.33
CA LEU A 117 6.60 7.87 17.32
C LEU A 117 7.09 6.46 16.98
N GLY A 118 7.79 6.29 15.88
CA GLY A 118 8.33 5.00 15.43
C GLY A 118 8.05 4.73 13.96
N HIS A 119 7.86 3.45 13.62
CA HIS A 119 7.60 2.95 12.28
C HIS A 119 6.10 2.67 12.10
N PHE A 120 5.48 3.21 11.06
CA PHE A 120 4.03 3.15 10.85
C PHE A 120 3.66 3.23 9.37
N TYR A 121 2.47 2.75 9.01
CA TYR A 121 1.93 2.88 7.66
C TYR A 121 1.73 4.33 7.24
N THR A 122 1.90 4.56 5.94
CA THR A 122 1.67 5.84 5.29
C THR A 122 0.24 6.36 5.46
N LEU A 123 0.04 7.64 5.16
CA LEU A 123 -1.28 8.27 4.96
C LEU A 123 -1.70 8.29 3.47
N VAL A 124 -0.79 7.93 2.55
CA VAL A 124 -0.98 8.04 1.09
C VAL A 124 -1.67 6.79 0.57
N GLY A 125 -2.66 7.00 -0.31
CA GLY A 125 -3.34 5.92 -1.03
C GLY A 125 -4.68 5.50 -0.43
N TYR A 126 -5.54 4.95 -1.29
CA TYR A 126 -6.81 4.34 -0.93
C TYR A 126 -6.65 2.85 -0.59
N GLU A 127 -5.84 2.13 -1.35
CA GLU A 127 -5.44 0.77 -1.01
C GLU A 127 -4.35 0.80 0.08
N VAL A 128 -4.33 -0.23 0.91
CA VAL A 128 -3.42 -0.34 2.06
C VAL A 128 -2.63 -1.64 2.02
N VAL A 129 -1.48 -1.68 2.70
CA VAL A 129 -0.63 -2.88 2.78
C VAL A 129 -1.37 -4.07 3.40
N PRO A 130 -2.09 -3.94 4.54
CA PRO A 130 -2.89 -5.02 5.08
C PRO A 130 -3.96 -5.51 4.10
N SER A 131 -3.90 -6.77 3.70
CA SER A 131 -4.79 -7.34 2.68
C SER A 131 -6.27 -7.23 3.03
N THR A 132 -6.58 -7.29 4.33
CA THR A 132 -7.94 -7.20 4.88
C THR A 132 -8.59 -5.82 4.73
N GLY A 133 -7.80 -4.77 4.49
CA GLY A 133 -8.26 -3.40 4.26
C GLY A 133 -8.70 -3.13 2.82
N ASN A 134 -8.47 -4.06 1.89
CA ASN A 134 -8.73 -3.86 0.47
C ASN A 134 -9.88 -4.71 -0.04
N PHE A 135 -10.61 -4.17 -1.03
CA PHE A 135 -11.67 -4.94 -1.70
C PHE A 135 -11.09 -6.00 -2.63
N PHE A 136 -10.10 -5.65 -3.44
CA PHE A 136 -9.44 -6.54 -4.39
C PHE A 136 -8.24 -7.25 -3.76
N PHE A 137 -7.91 -8.43 -4.27
CA PHE A 137 -6.70 -9.15 -3.94
C PHE A 137 -5.49 -8.51 -4.63
N THR A 138 -5.56 -8.27 -5.94
CA THR A 138 -4.51 -7.56 -6.66
C THR A 138 -4.54 -6.07 -6.37
N ARG A 139 -3.36 -5.45 -6.36
CA ARG A 139 -3.18 -4.01 -6.10
C ARG A 139 -3.15 -3.21 -7.40
N GLN A 140 -3.39 -1.91 -7.29
CA GLN A 140 -3.21 -0.95 -8.37
C GLN A 140 -1.71 -0.74 -8.70
N LEU A 141 -1.42 -0.28 -9.92
CA LEU A 141 -0.06 0.09 -10.31
C LEU A 141 0.46 1.27 -9.49
N ASN A 142 -0.41 2.24 -9.23
CA ASN A 142 -0.10 3.43 -8.45
C ASN A 142 0.36 3.06 -7.02
N PHE A 143 -0.34 2.13 -6.36
CA PHE A 143 0.02 1.60 -5.04
C PHE A 143 1.48 1.08 -5.02
N TRP A 144 1.85 0.24 -6.00
CA TRP A 144 3.18 -0.37 -6.03
C TRP A 144 4.29 0.61 -6.42
N ASN A 145 3.99 1.57 -7.28
CA ASN A 145 5.03 2.33 -7.95
C ASN A 145 5.10 3.80 -7.53
N SER A 146 4.07 4.33 -6.87
CA SER A 146 3.95 5.76 -6.61
C SER A 146 3.46 6.14 -5.21
N GLU A 147 3.27 5.15 -4.33
CA GLU A 147 2.87 5.34 -2.94
C GLU A 147 3.89 4.70 -1.99
N PRO A 148 4.33 5.39 -0.91
CA PRO A 148 5.07 4.74 0.15
C PRO A 148 4.17 3.78 0.92
N PHE A 149 4.73 2.72 1.49
CA PHE A 149 3.99 1.80 2.36
C PHE A 149 4.14 2.20 3.82
N THR A 150 5.35 2.58 4.20
CA THR A 150 5.71 2.84 5.59
C THR A 150 6.60 4.07 5.74
N HIS A 151 6.61 4.60 6.95
CA HIS A 151 7.50 5.68 7.36
C HIS A 151 7.99 5.44 8.77
N THR A 152 9.20 5.90 9.06
CA THR A 152 9.73 6.02 10.43
C THR A 152 9.88 7.48 10.79
N GLY A 153 9.31 7.89 11.93
CA GLY A 153 9.37 9.28 12.35
C GLY A 153 8.40 9.63 13.45
N ALA A 154 7.97 10.88 13.43
CA ALA A 154 6.98 11.46 14.35
C ALA A 154 5.83 12.06 13.55
N LEU A 155 4.60 11.64 13.86
CA LEU A 155 3.37 12.12 13.19
C LEU A 155 2.36 12.56 14.24
N ALA A 156 2.06 13.86 14.27
CA ALA A 156 1.00 14.42 15.09
C ALA A 156 -0.32 14.48 14.30
N THR A 157 -1.42 14.17 14.98
CA THR A 157 -2.78 14.31 14.45
C THR A 157 -3.62 15.16 15.40
N TYR A 158 -4.36 16.12 14.85
CA TYR A 158 -5.29 16.98 15.57
C TYR A 158 -6.71 16.83 15.02
N LYS A 159 -7.64 16.42 15.88
CA LYS A 159 -9.07 16.39 15.58
C LYS A 159 -9.68 17.78 15.81
N ALA A 160 -9.67 18.63 14.79
CA ALA A 160 -10.20 19.98 14.89
C ALA A 160 -11.71 19.99 15.21
N SER A 161 -12.44 19.02 14.64
CA SER A 161 -13.87 18.78 14.90
C SER A 161 -14.23 17.34 14.57
N ASP A 162 -15.51 16.96 14.72
CA ASP A 162 -16.02 15.64 14.29
C ASP A 162 -15.99 15.46 12.75
N LYS A 163 -15.76 16.56 12.02
CA LYS A 163 -15.69 16.56 10.56
C LYS A 163 -14.29 16.78 9.99
N VAL A 164 -13.35 17.26 10.78
CA VAL A 164 -12.02 17.67 10.29
C VAL A 164 -10.93 17.13 11.19
N SER A 165 -10.03 16.38 10.60
CA SER A 165 -8.77 15.94 11.21
C SER A 165 -7.61 16.34 10.31
N VAL A 166 -6.51 16.83 10.91
CA VAL A 166 -5.28 17.17 10.20
C VAL A 166 -4.10 16.46 10.83
N SER A 167 -3.15 16.05 10.00
CA SER A 167 -1.95 15.36 10.45
C SER A 167 -0.72 16.03 9.84
N GLY A 168 0.38 16.02 10.56
CA GLY A 168 1.66 16.52 10.08
C GLY A 168 2.82 16.08 10.94
N GLY A 169 3.95 15.81 10.29
CA GLY A 169 5.14 15.36 10.99
C GLY A 169 6.36 15.23 10.08
N TRP A 170 7.43 14.75 10.69
CA TRP A 170 8.68 14.45 10.01
C TRP A 170 8.91 12.96 9.96
N VAL A 171 9.42 12.48 8.80
CA VAL A 171 9.75 11.07 8.56
C VAL A 171 11.12 10.94 7.90
N ALA A 172 11.76 9.79 8.11
CA ALA A 172 13.09 9.47 7.60
C ALA A 172 13.09 9.05 6.10
N GLY A 173 12.04 9.39 5.37
CA GLY A 173 11.90 9.12 3.95
C GLY A 173 10.81 8.11 3.60
N TRP A 174 10.95 7.49 2.44
CA TRP A 174 10.02 6.55 1.82
C TRP A 174 10.44 5.12 2.13
N ASP A 175 9.58 4.32 2.76
CA ASP A 175 9.82 2.92 3.15
C ASP A 175 11.16 2.72 3.86
N THR A 176 11.50 3.62 4.79
CA THR A 176 12.72 3.59 5.56
C THR A 176 12.44 3.16 6.99
N GLY A 177 13.17 2.15 7.49
CA GLY A 177 13.11 1.68 8.86
C GLY A 177 13.83 2.61 9.84
N PHE A 178 14.24 2.10 11.02
CA PHE A 178 14.88 2.92 12.06
C PHE A 178 16.32 3.34 11.73
N TYR A 179 16.92 2.76 10.70
CA TYR A 179 18.20 3.24 10.17
C TYR A 179 17.95 4.18 9.00
N GLN A 180 18.42 5.43 9.14
CA GLN A 180 18.34 6.39 8.03
C GLN A 180 19.00 5.80 6.79
N TYR A 181 18.31 5.88 5.66
CA TYR A 181 18.77 5.39 4.38
C TYR A 181 18.84 6.56 3.39
N ASP A 182 20.01 6.70 2.76
CA ASP A 182 20.28 7.67 1.68
C ASP A 182 19.89 9.13 2.01
N GLY A 183 20.06 9.52 3.28
CA GLY A 183 19.76 10.88 3.75
C GLY A 183 18.27 11.23 3.82
N GLY A 184 17.37 10.23 3.82
CA GLY A 184 15.93 10.43 3.84
C GLY A 184 15.48 11.39 4.95
N SER A 185 14.72 12.43 4.58
CA SER A 185 14.16 13.44 5.46
C SER A 185 13.03 14.15 4.74
N ALA A 186 11.80 13.90 5.15
CA ALA A 186 10.60 14.38 4.47
C ALA A 186 9.53 14.83 5.46
N PHE A 187 8.67 15.73 5.01
CA PHE A 187 7.40 16.02 5.64
C PHE A 187 6.36 15.00 5.22
N LEU A 188 5.62 14.45 6.17
CA LEU A 188 4.40 13.68 5.95
C LEU A 188 3.23 14.43 6.54
N GLY A 189 2.16 14.61 5.79
CA GLY A 189 0.97 15.29 6.30
C GLY A 189 -0.28 15.00 5.51
N GLY A 190 -1.41 15.49 6.03
CA GLY A 190 -2.69 15.33 5.37
C GLY A 190 -3.86 15.89 6.15
N ALA A 191 -5.03 15.80 5.53
CA ALA A 191 -6.30 16.19 6.13
C ALA A 191 -7.40 15.22 5.71
N THR A 192 -8.27 14.88 6.64
CA THR A 192 -9.54 14.17 6.37
C THR A 192 -10.69 15.12 6.68
N VAL A 193 -11.57 15.32 5.71
CA VAL A 193 -12.70 16.23 5.82
C VAL A 193 -13.99 15.51 5.45
N LYS A 194 -14.91 15.39 6.38
CA LYS A 194 -16.26 14.93 6.14
C LYS A 194 -17.08 16.07 5.51
N LEU A 195 -17.15 16.09 4.18
CA LEU A 195 -17.83 17.16 3.42
C LEU A 195 -19.33 17.12 3.66
N THR A 196 -19.92 15.92 3.67
CA THR A 196 -21.31 15.66 4.01
C THR A 196 -21.39 14.41 4.88
N ASP A 197 -22.59 13.99 5.30
CA ASP A 197 -22.77 12.72 6.05
C ASP A 197 -22.47 11.47 5.19
N SER A 198 -22.36 11.64 3.88
CA SER A 198 -22.12 10.56 2.91
C SER A 198 -20.87 10.77 2.05
N THR A 199 -20.11 11.86 2.24
CA THR A 199 -18.96 12.21 1.41
C THR A 199 -17.76 12.54 2.29
N ASP A 200 -16.68 11.80 2.13
CA ASP A 200 -15.40 12.09 2.76
C ASP A 200 -14.38 12.52 1.70
N PHE A 201 -13.58 13.52 2.04
CA PHE A 201 -12.42 13.96 1.27
C PHE A 201 -11.16 13.74 2.11
N ILE A 202 -10.14 13.14 1.50
CA ILE A 202 -8.83 12.92 2.11
C ILE A 202 -7.77 13.52 1.21
N TYR A 203 -6.88 14.29 1.78
CA TYR A 203 -5.65 14.74 1.16
C TYR A 203 -4.47 14.24 1.96
N SER A 204 -3.45 13.71 1.30
CA SER A 204 -2.19 13.34 1.92
C SER A 204 -1.01 13.72 1.03
N VAL A 205 0.13 13.99 1.66
CA VAL A 205 1.35 14.44 1.00
C VAL A 205 2.58 13.91 1.73
N VAL A 206 3.58 13.49 0.96
CA VAL A 206 4.96 13.34 1.41
C VAL A 206 5.82 14.24 0.55
N ALA A 207 6.68 15.08 1.16
CA ALA A 207 7.52 16.02 0.43
C ALA A 207 8.89 16.18 1.10
N GLY A 208 9.96 16.13 0.33
CA GLY A 208 11.34 16.25 0.79
C GLY A 208 12.26 15.21 0.19
N ASN A 209 13.31 14.87 0.92
CA ASN A 209 14.20 13.78 0.53
C ASN A 209 13.60 12.43 0.97
N PHE A 210 13.31 11.58 -0.01
CA PHE A 210 12.70 10.27 0.20
C PHE A 210 13.72 9.16 0.52
N GLY A 211 15.01 9.48 0.51
CA GLY A 211 16.09 8.51 0.60
C GLY A 211 16.31 7.84 -0.77
N TRP A 212 16.18 6.52 -0.85
CA TRP A 212 16.41 5.73 -2.06
C TRP A 212 15.67 6.22 -3.30
N ARG A 213 14.58 6.98 -3.10
CA ARG A 213 13.72 7.47 -4.19
C ARG A 213 14.03 8.92 -4.60
N GLY A 214 15.09 9.53 -4.07
CA GLY A 214 15.49 10.89 -4.37
C GLY A 214 14.64 11.94 -3.63
N GLU A 215 14.69 13.19 -4.08
CA GLU A 215 13.95 14.32 -3.52
C GLU A 215 12.75 14.65 -4.40
N GLY A 216 11.60 14.95 -3.76
CA GLY A 216 10.38 15.25 -4.50
C GLY A 216 9.14 15.42 -3.64
N ALA A 217 7.98 15.21 -4.27
CA ALA A 217 6.70 15.19 -3.58
C ALA A 217 5.74 14.17 -4.23
N VAL A 218 4.95 13.49 -3.39
CA VAL A 218 3.74 12.78 -3.80
C VAL A 218 2.55 13.44 -3.14
N ASN A 219 1.51 13.73 -3.93
CA ASN A 219 0.25 14.27 -3.47
C ASN A 219 -0.86 13.28 -3.83
N CYS A 220 -1.69 12.93 -2.87
CA CYS A 220 -2.82 12.01 -3.04
C CYS A 220 -4.12 12.69 -2.60
N PHE A 221 -5.13 12.61 -3.45
CA PHE A 221 -6.47 13.14 -3.23
C PHE A 221 -7.47 12.00 -3.36
N ILE A 222 -8.32 11.81 -2.34
CA ILE A 222 -9.34 10.77 -2.34
C ILE A 222 -10.70 11.38 -2.02
N ILE A 223 -11.72 11.02 -2.79
CA ILE A 223 -13.11 11.30 -2.48
C ILE A 223 -13.85 9.97 -2.40
N SER A 224 -14.48 9.71 -1.26
CA SER A 224 -15.35 8.56 -1.06
C SER A 224 -16.79 9.01 -0.91
N GLN A 225 -17.72 8.34 -1.60
CA GLN A 225 -19.14 8.71 -1.61
C GLN A 225 -20.02 7.49 -1.33
N LYS A 226 -20.85 7.57 -0.33
CA LYS A 226 -21.95 6.64 -0.07
C LYS A 226 -23.21 7.18 -0.73
N TRP A 227 -23.61 6.62 -1.87
CA TRP A 227 -24.80 7.04 -2.62
C TRP A 227 -26.08 6.48 -2.03
N THR A 228 -26.01 5.22 -1.61
CA THR A 228 -27.10 4.51 -0.92
C THR A 228 -26.49 3.58 0.14
N GLU A 229 -27.34 2.89 0.90
CA GLU A 229 -26.87 1.87 1.86
C GLU A 229 -26.10 0.71 1.16
N LYS A 230 -26.34 0.50 -0.14
CA LYS A 230 -25.74 -0.58 -0.90
C LYS A 230 -24.67 -0.14 -1.91
N PHE A 231 -24.70 1.14 -2.34
CA PHE A 231 -23.83 1.63 -3.40
C PHE A 231 -22.85 2.68 -2.89
N THR A 232 -21.56 2.42 -3.07
CA THR A 232 -20.46 3.33 -2.70
C THR A 232 -19.48 3.46 -3.85
N THR A 233 -18.85 4.63 -3.98
CA THR A 233 -17.73 4.88 -4.91
C THR A 233 -16.56 5.50 -4.16
N ALA A 234 -15.35 5.30 -4.69
CA ALA A 234 -14.16 6.05 -4.29
C ALA A 234 -13.38 6.46 -5.54
N HIS A 235 -12.78 7.64 -5.47
CA HIS A 235 -11.97 8.22 -6.54
C HIS A 235 -10.66 8.69 -5.93
N GLN A 236 -9.55 8.24 -6.49
CA GLN A 236 -8.20 8.62 -6.08
C GLN A 236 -7.49 9.30 -7.26
N PHE A 237 -6.78 10.38 -6.96
CA PHE A 237 -5.91 11.07 -7.91
C PHE A 237 -4.56 11.36 -7.25
N ASP A 238 -3.49 10.85 -7.84
CA ASP A 238 -2.14 11.00 -7.33
C ASP A 238 -1.22 11.66 -8.35
N VAL A 239 -0.29 12.44 -7.82
CA VAL A 239 0.81 13.03 -8.59
C VAL A 239 2.10 12.85 -7.81
N LEU A 240 3.05 12.15 -8.42
CA LEU A 240 4.42 11.99 -7.95
C LEU A 240 5.38 12.73 -8.89
N GLY A 241 6.29 13.49 -8.33
CA GLY A 241 7.43 14.07 -9.04
C GLY A 241 8.69 13.97 -8.18
N THR A 242 9.77 13.42 -8.75
CA THR A 242 11.06 13.29 -8.05
C THR A 242 12.24 13.70 -8.94
N ASN A 243 13.40 13.89 -8.34
CA ASN A 243 14.65 14.08 -9.07
C ASN A 243 15.47 12.77 -9.16
N LEU A 244 14.83 11.62 -8.96
CA LEU A 244 15.51 10.32 -8.94
C LEU A 244 16.38 10.11 -10.17
N THR A 245 17.63 9.74 -9.93
CA THR A 245 18.61 9.42 -10.97
C THR A 245 19.20 8.03 -10.73
N GLN A 246 19.65 7.39 -11.79
CA GLN A 246 20.40 6.17 -11.74
C GLN A 246 21.85 6.41 -11.30
N ALA A 247 22.61 5.33 -11.04
CA ALA A 247 24.01 5.42 -10.62
C ALA A 247 24.94 6.13 -11.63
N ASP A 248 24.58 6.14 -12.91
CA ASP A 248 25.29 6.84 -13.99
C ASP A 248 24.88 8.32 -14.14
N GLY A 249 23.96 8.81 -13.28
CA GLY A 249 23.45 10.18 -13.30
C GLY A 249 22.32 10.44 -14.30
N THR A 250 21.88 9.45 -15.06
CA THR A 250 20.72 9.59 -15.94
C THR A 250 19.41 9.59 -15.16
N PRO A 251 18.34 10.26 -15.64
CA PRO A 251 17.04 10.19 -14.97
C PRO A 251 16.52 8.76 -14.86
N ALA A 252 16.00 8.39 -13.70
CA ALA A 252 15.32 7.12 -13.51
C ALA A 252 14.09 7.04 -14.42
N SER A 253 13.72 5.84 -14.84
CA SER A 253 12.53 5.60 -15.65
C SER A 253 11.90 4.25 -15.33
N PHE A 254 10.58 4.24 -15.31
CA PHE A 254 9.77 3.04 -15.11
C PHE A 254 10.01 1.95 -16.17
N ARG A 255 10.51 2.34 -17.33
CA ARG A 255 10.79 1.44 -18.46
C ARG A 255 12.27 1.12 -18.63
N ASP A 256 13.13 1.71 -17.84
CA ASP A 256 14.56 1.44 -17.89
C ASP A 256 14.89 0.17 -17.10
N PRO A 257 15.52 -0.84 -17.72
CA PRO A 257 15.85 -2.09 -17.06
C PRO A 257 16.80 -1.95 -15.86
N ASN A 258 17.50 -0.81 -15.75
CA ASN A 258 18.41 -0.55 -14.64
C ASN A 258 17.77 0.25 -13.51
N SER A 259 16.58 0.82 -13.75
CA SER A 259 15.88 1.66 -12.78
C SER A 259 14.62 1.01 -12.23
N LEU A 260 13.74 0.50 -13.12
CA LEU A 260 12.45 -0.11 -12.81
C LEU A 260 11.51 0.74 -11.95
N THR A 261 11.82 2.02 -11.75
CA THR A 261 11.14 2.92 -10.83
C THR A 261 10.77 4.21 -11.56
N PRO A 262 9.51 4.64 -11.54
CA PRO A 262 9.11 5.88 -12.17
C PRO A 262 9.71 7.08 -11.43
N ARG A 263 10.22 8.03 -12.18
CA ARG A 263 10.63 9.34 -11.67
C ARG A 263 9.41 10.22 -11.44
N ASP A 264 8.50 10.25 -12.42
CA ASP A 264 7.29 11.05 -12.41
C ASP A 264 6.09 10.14 -12.74
N SER A 265 4.99 10.31 -12.03
CA SER A 265 3.77 9.58 -12.33
C SER A 265 2.50 10.35 -11.99
N THR A 266 1.42 9.96 -12.62
CA THR A 266 0.06 10.41 -12.32
C THR A 266 -0.85 9.20 -12.34
N GLY A 267 -1.63 9.02 -11.26
CA GLY A 267 -2.64 7.97 -11.13
C GLY A 267 -4.05 8.55 -11.05
N LEU A 268 -5.00 7.97 -11.76
CA LEU A 268 -6.43 8.22 -11.60
C LEU A 268 -7.12 6.87 -11.43
N ILE A 269 -7.63 6.63 -10.23
CA ILE A 269 -8.21 5.35 -9.87
C ILE A 269 -9.66 5.56 -9.43
N ASN A 270 -10.56 4.74 -9.96
CA ASN A 270 -11.99 4.84 -9.70
C ASN A 270 -12.52 3.48 -9.23
N TYR A 271 -13.25 3.49 -8.14
CA TYR A 271 -13.88 2.32 -7.56
C TYR A 271 -15.39 2.47 -7.50
N ALA A 272 -16.09 1.40 -7.75
CA ALA A 272 -17.52 1.29 -7.50
C ALA A 272 -17.83 -0.05 -6.84
N PHE A 273 -18.63 -0.01 -5.77
CA PHE A 273 -18.96 -1.18 -4.98
C PHE A 273 -20.47 -1.26 -4.76
N TYR A 274 -21.03 -2.47 -4.87
CA TYR A 274 -22.44 -2.71 -4.62
C TYR A 274 -22.64 -3.94 -3.73
N GLN A 275 -23.36 -3.76 -2.62
CA GLN A 275 -23.73 -4.84 -1.70
C GLN A 275 -24.89 -5.64 -2.27
N LEU A 276 -24.61 -6.84 -2.75
CA LEU A 276 -25.63 -7.74 -3.32
C LEU A 276 -26.48 -8.41 -2.23
N THR A 277 -25.80 -8.97 -1.23
CA THR A 277 -26.41 -9.59 -0.04
C THR A 277 -25.57 -9.24 1.18
N ASP A 278 -25.98 -9.62 2.37
CA ASP A 278 -25.20 -9.37 3.61
C ASP A 278 -23.80 -10.02 3.57
N LYS A 279 -23.63 -11.06 2.73
CA LYS A 279 -22.37 -11.82 2.61
C LYS A 279 -21.60 -11.59 1.31
N VAL A 280 -22.19 -10.92 0.32
CA VAL A 280 -21.60 -10.76 -1.00
C VAL A 280 -21.64 -9.32 -1.46
N LYS A 281 -20.48 -8.77 -1.78
CA LYS A 281 -20.29 -7.45 -2.36
C LYS A 281 -19.58 -7.58 -3.71
N VAL A 282 -20.08 -6.94 -4.75
CA VAL A 282 -19.42 -6.82 -6.05
C VAL A 282 -18.69 -5.49 -6.15
N GLY A 283 -17.58 -5.47 -6.85
CA GLY A 283 -16.81 -4.24 -7.07
C GLY A 283 -16.11 -4.21 -8.41
N THR A 284 -15.81 -2.99 -8.83
CA THR A 284 -14.94 -2.71 -9.97
C THR A 284 -13.93 -1.64 -9.61
N ARG A 285 -12.72 -1.75 -10.19
CA ARG A 285 -11.65 -0.76 -10.12
C ARG A 285 -11.16 -0.49 -11.54
N TYR A 286 -11.21 0.77 -11.96
CA TYR A 286 -10.52 1.25 -13.16
C TYR A 286 -9.37 2.14 -12.74
N GLU A 287 -8.20 1.90 -13.31
CA GLU A 287 -7.00 2.69 -13.11
C GLU A 287 -6.43 3.15 -14.45
N TRP A 288 -6.18 4.44 -14.56
CA TRP A 288 -5.25 5.01 -15.53
C TRP A 288 -4.01 5.46 -14.77
N TYR A 289 -2.89 4.85 -15.11
CA TYR A 289 -1.59 5.14 -14.53
C TYR A 289 -0.65 5.61 -15.63
N LYS A 290 -0.07 6.79 -15.45
CA LYS A 290 0.89 7.36 -16.38
C LYS A 290 2.23 7.51 -15.66
N ALA A 291 3.26 6.80 -16.14
CA ALA A 291 4.62 6.85 -15.61
C ALA A 291 5.59 7.24 -16.74
N ASP A 292 6.41 8.26 -16.49
CA ASP A 292 7.44 8.73 -17.41
C ASP A 292 6.92 8.87 -18.86
N SER A 293 5.77 9.54 -19.01
CA SER A 293 5.07 9.80 -20.28
C SER A 293 4.35 8.61 -20.93
N THR A 294 4.39 7.41 -20.35
CA THR A 294 3.70 6.22 -20.85
C THR A 294 2.44 5.93 -20.04
N SER A 295 1.32 5.66 -20.73
CA SER A 295 0.04 5.33 -20.09
C SER A 295 -0.18 3.83 -20.02
N TYR A 296 -0.65 3.38 -18.86
CA TYR A 296 -1.07 2.02 -18.55
C TYR A 296 -2.49 2.06 -17.97
N ASN A 297 -3.33 1.13 -18.37
CA ASN A 297 -4.70 1.05 -17.89
C ASN A 297 -4.97 -0.33 -17.30
N THR A 298 -5.76 -0.38 -16.25
CA THR A 298 -6.26 -1.63 -15.69
C THR A 298 -7.76 -1.53 -15.41
N LEU A 299 -8.48 -2.60 -15.65
CA LEU A 299 -9.88 -2.75 -15.24
C LEU A 299 -10.03 -4.07 -14.50
N THR A 300 -10.38 -3.98 -13.23
CA THR A 300 -10.59 -5.15 -12.36
C THR A 300 -12.06 -5.22 -11.96
N GLY A 301 -12.65 -6.40 -12.07
CA GLY A 301 -13.97 -6.73 -11.53
C GLY A 301 -13.88 -7.93 -10.60
N GLY A 302 -14.57 -7.91 -9.46
CA GLY A 302 -14.47 -9.00 -8.50
C GLY A 302 -15.58 -9.00 -7.46
N LEU A 303 -15.52 -10.00 -6.59
CA LEU A 303 -16.45 -10.20 -5.49
C LEU A 303 -15.71 -10.28 -4.15
N ASN A 304 -16.33 -9.75 -3.10
CA ASN A 304 -15.99 -10.08 -1.73
C ASN A 304 -17.09 -10.97 -1.16
N ILE A 305 -16.74 -12.18 -0.80
CA ILE A 305 -17.63 -13.20 -0.26
C ILE A 305 -17.20 -13.49 1.18
N LYS A 306 -18.10 -13.23 2.14
CA LYS A 306 -17.90 -13.50 3.57
C LYS A 306 -18.89 -14.58 4.02
N PRO A 307 -18.62 -15.87 3.75
CA PRO A 307 -19.54 -16.93 4.18
C PRO A 307 -19.64 -17.01 5.70
N TYR A 308 -18.55 -16.68 6.40
CA TYR A 308 -18.41 -16.56 7.86
C TYR A 308 -17.65 -15.30 8.22
N ASP A 309 -17.79 -14.78 9.45
CA ASP A 309 -17.14 -13.55 9.91
C ASP A 309 -15.59 -13.66 9.90
N TRP A 310 -15.09 -14.87 10.03
CA TRP A 310 -13.66 -15.17 10.03
C TRP A 310 -13.09 -15.55 8.66
N LEU A 311 -13.90 -15.61 7.59
CA LEU A 311 -13.46 -16.04 6.25
C LEU A 311 -13.88 -15.04 5.19
N LEU A 312 -12.91 -14.48 4.47
CA LEU A 312 -13.09 -13.64 3.28
C LEU A 312 -12.53 -14.37 2.06
N VAL A 313 -13.30 -14.46 0.97
CA VAL A 313 -12.87 -15.00 -0.33
C VAL A 313 -13.08 -13.95 -1.40
N ARG A 314 -12.05 -13.70 -2.25
CA ARG A 314 -12.08 -12.64 -3.28
C ARG A 314 -11.65 -13.15 -4.65
N PRO A 315 -12.57 -13.70 -5.45
CA PRO A 315 -12.32 -13.95 -6.87
C PRO A 315 -12.38 -12.64 -7.67
N GLU A 316 -11.43 -12.46 -8.61
CA GLU A 316 -11.37 -11.30 -9.48
C GLU A 316 -10.81 -11.61 -10.86
N VAL A 317 -11.16 -10.77 -11.84
CA VAL A 317 -10.58 -10.72 -13.18
C VAL A 317 -10.06 -9.32 -13.43
N ARG A 318 -8.84 -9.21 -13.95
CA ARG A 318 -8.17 -7.96 -14.26
C ARG A 318 -7.70 -7.93 -15.71
N GLY A 319 -8.25 -7.02 -16.50
CA GLY A 319 -7.73 -6.67 -17.82
C GLY A 319 -6.71 -5.55 -17.72
N MET A 320 -5.60 -5.66 -18.45
CA MET A 320 -4.51 -4.67 -18.46
C MET A 320 -4.13 -4.34 -19.90
N TRP A 321 -3.93 -3.04 -20.22
CA TRP A 321 -3.51 -2.62 -21.53
C TRP A 321 -2.78 -1.26 -21.51
N SER A 322 -1.82 -1.11 -22.42
CA SER A 322 -1.17 0.16 -22.74
C SER A 322 -1.56 0.61 -24.15
N PRO A 323 -2.10 1.83 -24.34
CA PRO A 323 -2.45 2.33 -25.67
C PRO A 323 -1.29 2.37 -26.66
N GLY A 324 -0.07 2.56 -26.16
CA GLY A 324 1.16 2.53 -26.95
C GLY A 324 1.75 1.14 -27.13
N ASN A 325 1.05 0.09 -26.70
CA ASN A 325 1.56 -1.29 -26.64
C ASN A 325 2.93 -1.39 -25.97
N GLN A 326 3.07 -0.70 -24.85
CA GLN A 326 4.31 -0.62 -24.09
C GLN A 326 4.27 -1.57 -22.91
N ASP A 327 5.30 -2.36 -22.75
CA ASP A 327 5.47 -3.24 -21.61
C ASP A 327 6.14 -2.49 -20.45
N ILE A 328 5.79 -2.86 -19.23
CA ILE A 328 6.45 -2.42 -18.02
C ILE A 328 7.76 -3.20 -17.89
N TYR A 329 8.82 -2.53 -17.42
CA TYR A 329 10.13 -3.15 -17.16
C TYR A 329 10.76 -3.82 -18.40
N SER A 330 10.47 -3.33 -19.59
CA SER A 330 11.00 -3.86 -20.83
C SER A 330 12.54 -3.89 -20.81
N GLY A 331 13.11 -5.06 -21.05
CA GLY A 331 14.56 -5.27 -21.11
C GLY A 331 15.24 -5.59 -19.76
N ALA A 332 14.55 -5.53 -18.63
CA ALA A 332 15.11 -5.99 -17.37
C ALA A 332 15.25 -7.52 -17.35
N ALA A 333 16.27 -8.03 -16.67
CA ALA A 333 16.47 -9.46 -16.48
C ALA A 333 15.22 -10.07 -15.78
N GLY A 334 14.67 -11.13 -16.36
CA GLY A 334 13.44 -11.77 -15.89
C GLY A 334 12.14 -11.06 -16.32
N TYR A 335 12.22 -9.90 -17.00
CA TYR A 335 11.05 -9.16 -17.50
C TYR A 335 11.04 -8.97 -19.01
N SER A 336 12.10 -9.35 -19.73
CA SER A 336 12.23 -9.11 -21.19
C SER A 336 11.06 -9.65 -22.01
N ASP A 337 10.38 -10.68 -21.50
CA ASP A 337 9.27 -11.35 -22.15
C ASP A 337 7.91 -11.09 -21.46
N LYS A 338 7.88 -10.20 -20.44
CA LYS A 338 6.67 -9.90 -19.68
C LYS A 338 5.79 -8.90 -20.42
N LEU A 339 4.62 -9.36 -20.83
CA LEU A 339 3.64 -8.55 -21.55
C LEU A 339 2.69 -7.86 -20.58
N PHE A 340 2.45 -6.56 -20.79
CA PHE A 340 1.46 -5.83 -20.01
C PHE A 340 0.03 -6.02 -20.53
N ASN A 341 -0.15 -6.09 -21.87
CA ASN A 341 -1.47 -6.23 -22.49
C ASN A 341 -2.01 -7.65 -22.33
N GLN A 342 -2.79 -7.88 -21.27
CA GLN A 342 -3.32 -9.23 -20.92
C GLN A 342 -4.47 -9.19 -19.95
N THR A 343 -5.04 -10.36 -19.69
CA THR A 343 -6.08 -10.56 -18.67
C THR A 343 -5.61 -11.59 -17.64
N LEU A 344 -5.74 -11.22 -16.37
CA LEU A 344 -5.44 -12.09 -15.24
C LEU A 344 -6.72 -12.55 -14.56
N PHE A 345 -6.69 -13.75 -14.02
CA PHE A 345 -7.61 -14.26 -13.01
C PHE A 345 -6.87 -14.42 -11.70
N ALA A 346 -7.47 -13.94 -10.62
CA ALA A 346 -6.93 -14.10 -9.29
C ALA A 346 -8.03 -14.45 -8.29
N ILE A 347 -7.67 -15.20 -7.26
CA ILE A 347 -8.55 -15.51 -6.14
C ILE A 347 -7.73 -15.66 -4.88
N ASP A 348 -8.20 -15.10 -3.78
CA ASP A 348 -7.64 -15.37 -2.46
C ASP A 348 -8.69 -15.77 -1.43
N ALA A 349 -8.19 -16.38 -0.36
CA ALA A 349 -8.93 -16.65 0.86
C ALA A 349 -8.14 -16.14 2.06
N THR A 350 -8.79 -15.34 2.91
CA THR A 350 -8.19 -14.79 4.13
C THR A 350 -8.97 -15.27 5.35
N ILE A 351 -8.26 -15.92 6.28
CA ILE A 351 -8.77 -16.40 7.56
C ILE A 351 -8.39 -15.37 8.62
N LEU A 352 -9.40 -14.83 9.31
CA LEU A 352 -9.24 -13.82 10.38
C LEU A 352 -9.28 -14.50 11.75
N PHE A 353 -8.45 -14.04 12.72
CA PHE A 353 -8.42 -14.56 14.10
C PHE A 353 -8.03 -13.52 15.16
#